data_b49439e3a98e4d9c2e890a1cff73932e
#
_entry.id   b49439e3a98e4d9c2e890a1cff73932e
#
_cell.length_a   1.000
_cell.length_b   1.000
_cell.length_c   1.000
_cell.angle_alpha   90.00
_cell.angle_beta   90.00
_cell.angle_gamma   90.00
#
_symmetry.space_group_name_H-M   'P 1'
#
loop_
_entity.id
_entity.type
_entity.pdbx_description
1 polymer ?
#
loop_
_entity_poly.entity_id
_entity_poly.type
_entity_poly.pdbx_seq_one_letter_code
_entity_poly.pdbx_strand_id
1 'polypeptide(L)'
;VTLTRALLPALRRSSGLIITINSGAGFQGFAENSAYCASKFALRGFTESLQEEEAGKVRVTSLHPGRTDTDMLAGDDGRPKMDAVEVAKAARLAVDAGPDAVVEFLRVRPART
;
A
#
# COMPACT_ATOMS: atom_id res chain seq x y z
N VAL A 1 -4.07 -12.73 -2.00
CA VAL A 1 -5.03 -12.97 -3.07
C VAL A 1 -6.18 -13.84 -2.57
N THR A 2 -5.90 -14.97 -1.93
CA THR A 2 -6.93 -15.85 -1.41
C THR A 2 -7.82 -15.16 -0.38
N LEU A 3 -7.23 -14.43 0.57
CA LEU A 3 -7.96 -13.71 1.59
C LEU A 3 -8.85 -12.63 0.97
N THR A 4 -8.32 -11.85 0.03
CA THR A 4 -9.06 -10.81 -0.67
C THR A 4 -10.28 -11.41 -1.37
N ARG A 5 -10.07 -12.52 -2.09
CA ARG A 5 -11.13 -13.21 -2.81
C ARG A 5 -12.25 -13.66 -1.87
N ALA A 6 -11.88 -14.19 -0.71
CA ALA A 6 -12.86 -14.66 0.27
C ALA A 6 -13.68 -13.51 0.88
N LEU A 7 -13.08 -12.31 1.02
CA LEU A 7 -13.73 -11.17 1.63
C LEU A 7 -14.52 -10.28 0.66
N LEU A 8 -14.28 -10.39 -0.64
CA LEU A 8 -14.91 -9.52 -1.64
C LEU A 8 -16.44 -9.47 -1.54
N PRO A 9 -17.17 -10.58 -1.38
CA PRO A 9 -18.62 -10.48 -1.28
C PRO A 9 -19.10 -9.60 -0.13
N ALA A 10 -18.45 -9.71 1.04
CA ALA A 10 -18.79 -8.86 2.19
C ALA A 10 -18.40 -7.41 1.95
N LEU A 11 -17.23 -7.16 1.35
CA LEU A 11 -16.77 -5.81 1.04
C LEU A 11 -17.68 -5.12 0.03
N ARG A 12 -18.15 -5.85 -0.98
CA ARG A 12 -19.09 -5.31 -1.97
C ARG A 12 -20.41 -4.91 -1.32
N ARG A 13 -20.91 -5.74 -0.40
CA ARG A 13 -22.17 -5.44 0.30
C ARG A 13 -22.06 -4.20 1.20
N SER A 14 -20.90 -3.98 1.80
CA SER A 14 -20.70 -2.87 2.74
C SER A 14 -20.08 -1.63 2.10
N SER A 15 -19.80 -1.64 0.80
CA SER A 15 -19.03 -0.59 0.12
C SER A 15 -17.69 -0.35 0.82
N GLY A 16 -16.99 -1.43 1.12
CA GLY A 16 -15.79 -1.42 1.95
C GLY A 16 -14.57 -0.85 1.27
N LEU A 17 -13.46 -0.90 2.00
CA LEU A 17 -12.16 -0.40 1.55
C LEU A 17 -11.10 -1.48 1.75
N ILE A 18 -10.27 -1.66 0.74
CA ILE A 18 -9.06 -2.48 0.81
C ILE A 18 -7.86 -1.54 0.72
N ILE A 19 -6.93 -1.67 1.65
CA ILE A 19 -5.65 -0.98 1.56
C ILE A 19 -4.57 -2.04 1.41
N THR A 20 -3.85 -2.03 0.29
CA THR A 20 -2.70 -2.90 0.13
C THR A 20 -1.46 -2.12 0.54
N ILE A 21 -0.65 -2.73 1.42
CA ILE A 21 0.59 -2.12 1.89
C ILE A 21 1.72 -2.65 1.03
N ASN A 22 2.28 -1.77 0.21
CA ASN A 22 3.41 -2.11 -0.64
C ASN A 22 4.67 -1.44 -0.07
N SER A 23 5.67 -1.19 -0.89
CA SER A 23 6.90 -0.52 -0.47
C SER A 23 7.51 0.22 -1.66
N GLY A 24 8.60 0.93 -1.43
CA GLY A 24 9.34 1.57 -2.50
C GLY A 24 9.81 0.58 -3.58
N ALA A 25 10.01 -0.69 -3.23
CA ALA A 25 10.37 -1.74 -4.18
C ALA A 25 9.28 -1.97 -5.25
N GLY A 26 8.03 -1.54 -5.01
CA GLY A 26 6.97 -1.59 -5.99
C GLY A 26 7.08 -0.53 -7.08
N PHE A 27 8.03 0.42 -6.96
CA PHE A 27 8.27 1.48 -7.94
C PHE A 27 9.53 1.27 -8.74
N GLN A 28 10.58 0.77 -8.10
CA GLN A 28 11.89 0.60 -8.72
C GLN A 28 12.58 -0.61 -8.15
N GLY A 29 13.40 -1.25 -8.95
CA GLY A 29 14.22 -2.36 -8.47
C GLY A 29 15.42 -1.86 -7.68
N PHE A 30 15.96 -2.73 -6.86
CA PHE A 30 17.18 -2.49 -6.11
C PHE A 30 18.18 -3.62 -6.43
N ALA A 31 19.45 -3.28 -6.44
CA ALA A 31 20.48 -4.31 -6.59
C ALA A 31 20.34 -5.35 -5.46
N GLU A 32 20.56 -6.61 -5.79
CA GLU A 32 20.57 -7.74 -4.85
C GLU A 32 19.22 -8.06 -4.19
N ASN A 33 18.12 -7.43 -4.64
CA ASN A 33 16.79 -7.65 -4.09
C ASN A 33 15.77 -8.03 -5.15
N SER A 34 16.19 -8.74 -6.21
CA SER A 34 15.33 -9.01 -7.36
C SER A 34 14.06 -9.77 -7.02
N ALA A 35 14.15 -10.80 -6.17
CA ALA A 35 12.95 -11.59 -5.80
C ALA A 35 11.96 -10.77 -4.99
N TYR A 36 12.46 -9.97 -4.04
CA TYR A 36 11.61 -9.09 -3.23
C TYR A 36 10.95 -8.03 -4.11
N CYS A 37 11.74 -7.38 -4.96
CA CYS A 37 11.21 -6.38 -5.89
C CYS A 37 10.14 -6.98 -6.80
N ALA A 38 10.39 -8.16 -7.36
CA ALA A 38 9.43 -8.83 -8.23
C ALA A 38 8.11 -9.09 -7.51
N SER A 39 8.15 -9.56 -6.24
CA SER A 39 6.94 -9.81 -5.47
C SER A 39 6.17 -8.52 -5.19
N LYS A 40 6.86 -7.41 -4.94
CA LYS A 40 6.21 -6.13 -4.67
C LYS A 40 5.66 -5.48 -5.94
N PHE A 41 6.31 -5.62 -7.08
CA PHE A 41 5.74 -5.23 -8.36
C PHE A 41 4.50 -6.07 -8.70
N ALA A 42 4.53 -7.36 -8.39
CA ALA A 42 3.36 -8.22 -8.58
C ALA A 42 2.18 -7.78 -7.72
N LEU A 43 2.43 -7.39 -6.46
CA LEU A 43 1.39 -6.85 -5.58
C LEU A 43 0.80 -5.56 -6.15
N ARG A 44 1.65 -4.69 -6.70
CA ARG A 44 1.19 -3.45 -7.34
C ARG A 44 0.28 -3.75 -8.53
N GLY A 45 0.69 -4.69 -9.40
CA GLY A 45 -0.12 -5.09 -10.55
C GLY A 45 -1.45 -5.69 -10.13
N PHE A 46 -1.44 -6.55 -9.11
CA PHE A 46 -2.66 -7.12 -8.54
C PHE A 46 -3.59 -6.01 -8.03
N THR A 47 -3.04 -5.04 -7.29
CA THR A 47 -3.82 -3.95 -6.72
C THR A 47 -4.46 -3.08 -7.81
N GLU A 48 -3.68 -2.72 -8.84
CA GLU A 48 -4.20 -1.92 -9.96
C GLU A 48 -5.32 -2.64 -10.71
N SER A 49 -5.16 -3.95 -10.94
CA SER A 49 -6.21 -4.75 -11.57
C SER A 49 -7.46 -4.79 -10.70
N LEU A 50 -7.28 -4.96 -9.39
CA LEU A 50 -8.40 -5.00 -8.46
C LEU A 50 -9.14 -3.66 -8.43
N GLN A 51 -8.43 -2.54 -8.51
CA GLN A 51 -9.04 -1.21 -8.59
C GLN A 51 -9.98 -1.11 -9.77
N GLU A 52 -9.57 -1.61 -10.93
CA GLU A 52 -10.39 -1.58 -12.14
C GLU A 52 -11.59 -2.53 -12.04
N GLU A 53 -11.36 -3.74 -11.55
CA GLU A 53 -12.41 -4.75 -11.44
C GLU A 53 -13.50 -4.37 -10.44
N GLU A 54 -13.12 -3.71 -9.34
CA GLU A 54 -14.04 -3.36 -8.26
C GLU A 54 -14.50 -1.90 -8.29
N ALA A 55 -14.19 -1.17 -9.34
CA ALA A 55 -14.59 0.23 -9.48
C ALA A 55 -16.09 0.39 -9.26
N GLY A 56 -16.47 1.30 -8.37
CA GLY A 56 -17.86 1.54 -8.01
C GLY A 56 -18.45 0.58 -6.98
N LYS A 57 -17.74 -0.46 -6.58
CA LYS A 57 -18.20 -1.47 -5.62
C LYS A 57 -17.37 -1.49 -4.34
N VAL A 58 -16.07 -1.53 -4.48
CA VAL A 58 -15.12 -1.56 -3.37
C VAL A 58 -14.04 -0.55 -3.67
N ARG A 59 -13.70 0.27 -2.69
CA ARG A 59 -12.59 1.20 -2.80
C ARG A 59 -11.30 0.43 -2.55
N VAL A 60 -10.30 0.65 -3.37
CA VAL A 60 -9.01 -0.03 -3.25
C VAL A 60 -7.91 1.02 -3.27
N THR A 61 -7.09 1.04 -2.24
CA THR A 61 -5.99 1.98 -2.09
C THR A 61 -4.67 1.23 -2.09
N SER A 62 -3.73 1.68 -2.90
CA SER A 62 -2.36 1.17 -2.91
C SER A 62 -1.49 2.12 -2.10
N LEU A 63 -0.98 1.67 -0.96
CA LEU A 63 -0.14 2.47 -0.07
C LEU A 63 1.30 2.00 -0.18
N HIS A 64 2.20 2.91 -0.51
CA HIS A 64 3.61 2.63 -0.76
C HIS A 64 4.48 3.43 0.21
N PRO A 65 4.68 2.94 1.43
CA PRO A 65 5.58 3.61 2.38
C PRO A 65 7.03 3.37 1.98
N GLY A 66 7.83 4.41 2.12
CA GLY A 66 9.26 4.30 2.01
C GLY A 66 9.85 3.78 3.31
N ARG A 67 11.10 4.12 3.57
CA ARG A 67 11.81 3.63 4.75
C ARG A 67 11.12 4.09 6.03
N THR A 68 10.70 3.14 6.85
CA THR A 68 9.92 3.38 8.07
C THR A 68 10.62 2.74 9.26
N ASP A 69 10.58 3.41 10.40
CA ASP A 69 11.15 2.89 11.64
C ASP A 69 10.24 1.80 12.20
N THR A 70 10.63 0.55 11.94
CA THR A 70 9.89 -0.63 12.40
C THR A 70 10.89 -1.68 12.88
N ASP A 71 10.40 -2.68 13.61
CA ASP A 71 11.22 -3.81 14.06
C ASP A 71 11.79 -4.63 12.89
N MET A 72 11.25 -4.46 11.70
CA MET A 72 11.73 -5.15 10.50
C MET A 72 13.01 -4.56 9.95
N LEU A 73 13.37 -3.33 10.35
CA LEU A 73 14.61 -2.71 9.94
C LEU A 73 15.73 -3.16 10.89
N ALA A 74 16.64 -3.98 10.36
CA ALA A 74 17.78 -4.46 11.13
C ALA A 74 18.85 -3.38 11.20
N GLY A 75 19.09 -2.85 12.40
CA GLY A 75 20.13 -1.87 12.63
C GLY A 75 19.81 -0.48 12.09
N ASP A 76 20.66 0.47 12.45
CA ASP A 76 20.57 1.84 11.98
C ASP A 76 21.75 2.10 11.04
N ASP A 77 21.48 2.37 9.78
CA ASP A 77 22.50 2.67 8.79
C ASP A 77 22.63 4.18 8.53
N GLY A 78 21.98 5.00 9.35
CA GLY A 78 22.05 6.45 9.24
C GLY A 78 21.19 7.06 8.15
N ARG A 79 20.51 6.26 7.35
CA ARG A 79 19.62 6.80 6.32
C ARG A 79 18.32 7.29 6.93
N PRO A 80 17.70 8.35 6.36
CA PRO A 80 16.43 8.84 6.86
C PRO A 80 15.34 7.78 6.84
N LYS A 81 14.52 7.76 7.86
CA LYS A 81 13.35 6.88 7.96
C LYS A 81 12.20 7.63 8.63
N MET A 82 10.99 7.21 8.34
CA MET A 82 9.80 7.80 8.93
C MET A 82 9.44 7.12 10.23
N ASP A 83 8.80 7.87 11.13
CA ASP A 83 8.05 7.27 12.22
C ASP A 83 6.86 6.52 11.63
N ALA A 84 6.56 5.34 12.19
CA ALA A 84 5.44 4.52 11.73
C ALA A 84 4.10 5.27 11.76
N VAL A 85 3.94 6.24 12.64
CA VAL A 85 2.73 7.05 12.71
C VAL A 85 2.46 7.82 11.41
N GLU A 86 3.50 8.19 10.67
CA GLU A 86 3.32 8.89 9.39
C GLU A 86 2.66 8.00 8.35
N VAL A 87 2.98 6.71 8.36
CA VAL A 87 2.32 5.74 7.49
C VAL A 87 0.85 5.57 7.89
N ALA A 88 0.58 5.53 9.20
CA ALA A 88 -0.79 5.44 9.70
C ALA A 88 -1.62 6.67 9.31
N LYS A 89 -1.04 7.86 9.35
CA LYS A 89 -1.72 9.08 8.90
C LYS A 89 -2.09 9.01 7.42
N ALA A 90 -1.19 8.48 6.60
CA ALA A 90 -1.47 8.30 5.18
C ALA A 90 -2.61 7.31 4.95
N ALA A 91 -2.61 6.18 5.66
CA ALA A 91 -3.70 5.22 5.59
C ALA A 91 -5.03 5.85 5.99
N ARG A 92 -5.02 6.74 6.98
CA ARG A 92 -6.22 7.44 7.43
C ARG A 92 -6.84 8.32 6.33
N LEU A 93 -6.02 8.92 5.47
CA LEU A 93 -6.54 9.67 4.34
C LEU A 93 -7.42 8.79 3.44
N ALA A 94 -7.01 7.56 3.21
CA ALA A 94 -7.80 6.62 2.41
C ALA A 94 -9.09 6.21 3.11
N VAL A 95 -9.02 6.01 4.42
CA VAL A 95 -10.20 5.63 5.23
C VAL A 95 -11.22 6.76 5.23
N ASP A 96 -10.77 8.00 5.36
CA ASP A 96 -11.65 9.17 5.47
C ASP A 96 -12.21 9.64 4.12
N ALA A 97 -11.64 9.20 3.00
CA ALA A 97 -12.18 9.50 1.68
C ALA A 97 -13.47 8.72 1.45
N GLY A 98 -14.35 9.27 0.66
CA GLY A 98 -15.62 8.64 0.33
C GLY A 98 -16.80 9.32 1.03
N PRO A 99 -18.06 8.89 0.70
CA PRO A 99 -18.37 7.79 -0.19
C PRO A 99 -18.18 8.08 -1.69
N ASP A 100 -17.96 9.35 -2.04
CA ASP A 100 -17.93 9.77 -3.45
C ASP A 100 -16.51 9.75 -4.06
N ALA A 101 -15.50 9.41 -3.26
CA ALA A 101 -14.12 9.46 -3.72
C ALA A 101 -13.32 8.28 -3.19
N VAL A 102 -12.33 7.85 -3.96
CA VAL A 102 -11.35 6.86 -3.52
C VAL A 102 -9.96 7.45 -3.71
N VAL A 103 -9.10 7.26 -2.71
CA VAL A 103 -7.68 7.56 -2.83
C VAL A 103 -7.03 6.31 -3.38
N GLU A 104 -6.66 6.31 -4.64
CA GLU A 104 -6.18 5.11 -5.30
C GLU A 104 -4.73 4.79 -5.01
N PHE A 105 -3.92 5.82 -4.79
CA PHE A 105 -2.49 5.65 -4.69
C PHE A 105 -1.91 6.66 -3.70
N LEU A 106 -1.11 6.15 -2.74
CA LEU A 106 -0.39 6.99 -1.78
C LEU A 106 1.06 6.54 -1.70
N ARG A 107 1.97 7.44 -1.98
CA ARG A 107 3.39 7.22 -1.76
C ARG A 107 3.86 8.13 -0.64
N VAL A 108 4.43 7.55 0.40
CA VAL A 108 4.88 8.28 1.58
C VAL A 108 6.36 7.99 1.79
N ARG A 109 7.16 9.03 1.84
CA ARG A 109 8.62 8.92 1.95
C ARG A 109 9.13 9.81 3.06
N PRO A 110 10.29 9.51 3.66
CA PRO A 110 10.93 10.44 4.57
C PRO A 110 11.10 11.81 3.90
N ALA A 111 10.78 12.87 4.63
CA ALA A 111 10.93 14.23 4.11
C ALA A 111 12.38 14.63 3.91
N ARG A 112 13.29 13.94 4.60
CA ARG A 112 14.74 14.15 4.45
C ARG A 112 15.33 13.06 3.58
N THR A 113 16.28 13.42 2.78
CA THR A 113 17.02 12.50 1.92
C THR A 113 18.50 12.47 2.27
#